data_2e4d4170b2ff2b60236ee1d1c6313d6d
#
_entry.id   2e4d4170b2ff2b60236ee1d1c6313d6d
#
_cell.length_a   1.000
_cell.length_b   1.000
_cell.length_c   1.000
_cell.angle_alpha   90.00
_cell.angle_beta   90.00
_cell.angle_gamma   90.00
#
_symmetry.space_group_name_H-M   'P 1'
#
loop_
_entity.id
_entity.type
_entity.pdbx_description
1 polymer ?
#
loop_
_entity_poly.entity_id
_entity_poly.type
_entity_poly.pdbx_seq_one_letter_code
_entity_poly.pdbx_strand_id
1 'polypeptide(L)'
;IKGVGFWENGFREVTNDKKEIVAPEDLKGMKIRTMENNVHMATYKELGATATPMAWSEIFTALQQGTVDGQENPIAIIESAKVYEVQKYVSMIDLFYSPCVLMIAQSTYDSFTDAQKEAFDKAAEEAKTYQREYSAGYTDEAVQKMKDAGVTVTDVDKAQWKEAAAGVY
;
A
#
# COMPACT_ATOMS: atom_id res chain seq x y z
N ILE A 1 19.97 -3.02 15.85
CA ILE A 1 18.52 -3.19 15.66
C ILE A 1 18.21 -4.68 15.73
N LYS A 2 17.20 -5.07 16.52
CA LYS A 2 16.61 -6.41 16.53
C LYS A 2 15.31 -6.40 15.73
N GLY A 3 15.21 -7.24 14.71
CA GLY A 3 13.94 -7.54 14.04
C GLY A 3 13.07 -8.42 14.93
N VAL A 4 11.80 -8.06 15.06
CA VAL A 4 10.84 -8.76 15.93
C VAL A 4 9.88 -9.60 15.10
N GLY A 5 9.50 -9.11 13.91
CA GLY A 5 8.64 -9.86 13.01
C GLY A 5 8.20 -9.04 11.79
N PHE A 6 7.62 -9.75 10.82
CA PHE A 6 6.98 -9.13 9.66
C PHE A 6 5.46 -9.11 9.87
N TRP A 7 4.92 -7.90 9.89
CA TRP A 7 3.49 -7.61 9.96
C TRP A 7 2.94 -7.32 8.57
N GLU A 8 1.64 -7.45 8.42
CA GLU A 8 0.95 -7.19 7.15
C GLU A 8 0.72 -5.68 6.96
N ASN A 9 1.20 -5.13 5.86
CA ASN A 9 0.70 -3.85 5.34
C ASN A 9 -0.24 -4.11 4.16
N GLY A 10 0.10 -5.05 3.29
CA GLY A 10 -0.77 -5.57 2.24
C GLY A 10 -0.24 -5.35 0.82
N PHE A 11 -1.01 -5.86 -0.12
CA PHE A 11 -0.84 -5.54 -1.54
C PHE A 11 -1.27 -4.10 -1.78
N ARG A 12 -0.62 -3.45 -2.72
CA ARG A 12 -0.82 -2.03 -3.02
C ARG A 12 -1.62 -1.86 -4.30
N GLU A 13 -2.73 -1.14 -4.15
CA GLU A 13 -3.71 -0.89 -5.18
C GLU A 13 -3.61 0.54 -5.70
N VAL A 14 -3.94 0.77 -6.96
CA VAL A 14 -3.92 2.11 -7.55
C VAL A 14 -5.26 2.79 -7.36
N THR A 15 -5.22 4.06 -6.95
CA THR A 15 -6.39 4.93 -6.99
C THR A 15 -6.17 6.09 -7.97
N ASN A 16 -7.24 6.62 -8.55
CA ASN A 16 -7.21 7.83 -9.34
C ASN A 16 -8.60 8.50 -9.44
N ASP A 17 -8.64 9.74 -9.94
CA ASP A 17 -9.89 10.51 -10.12
C ASP A 17 -10.30 10.68 -11.60
N LYS A 18 -9.58 10.09 -12.56
CA LYS A 18 -9.75 10.34 -14.00
C LYS A 18 -10.60 9.29 -14.70
N LYS A 19 -10.24 8.02 -14.54
CA LYS A 19 -10.86 6.92 -15.28
C LYS A 19 -10.67 5.59 -14.56
N GLU A 20 -11.47 4.63 -14.92
CA GLU A 20 -11.25 3.24 -14.56
C GLU A 20 -9.96 2.72 -15.22
N ILE A 21 -9.12 2.04 -14.45
CA ILE A 21 -7.88 1.42 -14.92
C ILE A 21 -8.09 -0.09 -14.91
N VAL A 22 -8.10 -0.71 -16.07
CA VAL A 22 -8.35 -2.15 -16.26
C VAL A 22 -7.10 -2.87 -16.76
N ALA A 23 -6.29 -2.20 -17.57
CA ALA A 23 -5.06 -2.74 -18.16
C ALA A 23 -3.86 -1.81 -17.90
N PRO A 24 -2.62 -2.32 -17.97
CA PRO A 24 -1.41 -1.51 -17.75
C PRO A 24 -1.34 -0.25 -18.63
N GLU A 25 -1.83 -0.32 -19.87
CA GLU A 25 -1.84 0.78 -20.82
C GLU A 25 -2.69 1.97 -20.36
N ASP A 26 -3.64 1.73 -19.48
CA ASP A 26 -4.49 2.79 -18.91
C ASP A 26 -3.72 3.76 -18.02
N LEU A 27 -2.58 3.35 -17.48
CA LEU A 27 -1.68 4.21 -16.71
C LEU A 27 -0.90 5.20 -17.56
N LYS A 28 -0.86 5.00 -18.87
CA LYS A 28 -0.01 5.81 -19.77
C LYS A 28 -0.36 7.29 -19.69
N GLY A 29 0.65 8.08 -19.36
CA GLY A 29 0.54 9.54 -19.23
C GLY A 29 -0.06 10.04 -17.93
N MET A 30 -0.52 9.16 -17.04
CA MET A 30 -1.01 9.55 -15.73
C MET A 30 0.13 9.92 -14.79
N LYS A 31 -0.11 10.90 -13.93
CA LYS A 31 0.80 11.29 -12.85
C LYS A 31 0.44 10.50 -11.61
N ILE A 32 1.23 9.50 -11.27
CA ILE A 32 1.00 8.66 -10.08
C ILE A 32 1.99 9.06 -8.99
N ARG A 33 1.47 9.46 -7.85
CA ARG A 33 2.31 9.68 -6.67
C ARG A 33 2.87 8.35 -6.18
N THR A 34 4.15 8.32 -5.90
CA THR A 34 4.83 7.17 -5.29
C THR A 34 5.55 7.58 -4.00
N MET A 35 5.96 6.60 -3.21
CA MET A 35 7.00 6.82 -2.21
C MET A 35 8.34 7.15 -2.91
N GLU A 36 9.30 7.69 -2.16
CA GLU A 36 10.71 7.80 -2.59
C GLU A 36 11.37 6.40 -2.59
N ASN A 37 10.96 5.59 -3.55
CA ASN A 37 11.43 4.22 -3.73
C ASN A 37 11.73 3.98 -5.20
N ASN A 38 12.98 3.63 -5.49
CA ASN A 38 13.46 3.46 -6.87
C ASN A 38 12.71 2.36 -7.63
N VAL A 39 12.32 1.27 -6.96
CA VAL A 39 11.57 0.17 -7.59
C VAL A 39 10.17 0.63 -7.96
N HIS A 40 9.44 1.30 -7.05
CA HIS A 40 8.10 1.83 -7.33
C HIS A 40 8.16 2.85 -8.48
N MET A 41 9.11 3.78 -8.44
CA MET A 41 9.28 4.80 -9.49
C MET A 41 9.60 4.16 -10.85
N ALA A 42 10.51 3.17 -10.89
CA ALA A 42 10.86 2.46 -12.11
C ALA A 42 9.68 1.68 -12.68
N THR A 43 8.89 1.02 -11.82
CA THR A 43 7.72 0.25 -12.22
C THR A 43 6.66 1.15 -12.87
N TYR A 44 6.29 2.26 -12.25
CA TYR A 44 5.32 3.17 -12.87
C TYR A 44 5.82 3.80 -14.16
N LYS A 45 7.11 4.07 -14.26
CA LYS A 45 7.74 4.53 -15.50
C LYS A 45 7.66 3.48 -16.60
N GLU A 46 7.94 2.21 -16.28
CA GLU A 46 7.82 1.09 -17.24
C GLU A 46 6.38 0.95 -17.75
N LEU A 47 5.39 1.12 -16.85
CA LEU A 47 3.96 1.12 -17.18
C LEU A 47 3.50 2.40 -17.93
N GLY A 48 4.41 3.32 -18.27
CA GLY A 48 4.12 4.52 -19.02
C GLY A 48 3.50 5.68 -18.22
N ALA A 49 3.46 5.58 -16.90
CA ALA A 49 3.03 6.66 -16.02
C ALA A 49 4.21 7.57 -15.64
N THR A 50 3.89 8.77 -15.18
CA THR A 50 4.84 9.68 -14.55
C THR A 50 4.83 9.44 -13.04
N ALA A 51 5.86 8.78 -12.52
CA ALA A 51 6.02 8.61 -11.08
C ALA A 51 6.45 9.93 -10.44
N THR A 52 5.69 10.38 -9.45
CA THR A 52 5.94 11.64 -8.73
C THR A 52 6.18 11.34 -7.25
N PRO A 53 7.45 11.23 -6.80
CA PRO A 53 7.75 10.96 -5.40
C PRO A 53 7.31 12.13 -4.52
N MET A 54 6.63 11.80 -3.41
CA MET A 54 6.05 12.81 -2.52
C MET A 54 5.83 12.23 -1.12
N ALA A 55 6.05 13.05 -0.08
CA ALA A 55 5.80 12.66 1.30
C ALA A 55 4.33 12.32 1.53
N TRP A 56 4.06 11.39 2.48
CA TRP A 56 2.69 10.96 2.78
C TRP A 56 1.79 12.11 3.24
N SER A 57 2.34 13.03 4.03
CA SER A 57 1.61 14.19 4.55
C SER A 57 1.06 15.14 3.49
N GLU A 58 1.58 15.08 2.27
CA GLU A 58 1.21 15.98 1.16
C GLU A 58 0.17 15.37 0.21
N ILE A 59 -0.05 14.05 0.30
CA ILE A 59 -0.81 13.28 -0.68
C ILE A 59 -2.25 13.78 -0.83
N PHE A 60 -2.99 13.89 0.28
CA PHE A 60 -4.41 14.23 0.22
C PHE A 60 -4.63 15.56 -0.51
N THR A 61 -3.84 16.57 -0.16
CA THR A 61 -3.90 17.89 -0.80
C THR A 61 -3.49 17.83 -2.27
N ALA A 62 -2.44 17.09 -2.61
CA ALA A 62 -1.97 16.94 -3.98
C ALA A 62 -3.01 16.25 -4.88
N LEU A 63 -3.69 15.21 -4.38
CA LEU A 63 -4.79 14.54 -5.07
C LEU A 63 -6.00 15.47 -5.22
N GLN A 64 -6.39 16.16 -4.16
CA GLN A 64 -7.52 17.09 -4.16
C GLN A 64 -7.31 18.25 -5.16
N GLN A 65 -6.09 18.74 -5.28
CA GLN A 65 -5.73 19.83 -6.20
C GLN A 65 -5.43 19.35 -7.62
N GLY A 66 -5.38 18.03 -7.87
CA GLY A 66 -5.04 17.48 -9.17
C GLY A 66 -3.56 17.67 -9.57
N THR A 67 -2.67 17.90 -8.60
CA THR A 67 -1.21 17.95 -8.83
C THR A 67 -0.71 16.61 -9.32
N VAL A 68 -1.27 15.54 -8.79
CA VAL A 68 -1.14 14.14 -9.23
C VAL A 68 -2.54 13.58 -9.51
N ASP A 69 -2.64 12.64 -10.45
CA ASP A 69 -3.91 12.04 -10.85
C ASP A 69 -4.32 10.89 -9.93
N GLY A 70 -3.33 10.22 -9.33
CA GLY A 70 -3.56 9.07 -8.49
C GLY A 70 -2.37 8.74 -7.57
N GLN A 71 -2.54 7.70 -6.80
CA GLN A 71 -1.54 7.15 -5.89
C GLN A 71 -1.68 5.62 -5.79
N GLU A 72 -0.80 4.96 -5.05
CA GLU A 72 -0.87 3.53 -4.74
C GLU A 72 -0.63 3.28 -3.24
N ASN A 73 -1.45 2.46 -2.64
CA ASN A 73 -1.35 2.01 -1.24
C ASN A 73 -2.22 0.78 -0.99
N PRO A 74 -1.98 0.05 0.11
CA PRO A 74 -2.92 -0.96 0.57
C PRO A 74 -4.31 -0.38 0.87
N ILE A 75 -5.33 -1.19 0.65
CA ILE A 75 -6.74 -0.81 0.82
C ILE A 75 -7.02 -0.21 2.21
N ALA A 76 -6.46 -0.81 3.26
CA ALA A 76 -6.64 -0.31 4.63
C ALA A 76 -6.08 1.12 4.82
N ILE A 77 -4.99 1.45 4.12
CA ILE A 77 -4.41 2.80 4.15
C ILE A 77 -5.25 3.78 3.34
N ILE A 78 -5.75 3.37 2.16
CA ILE A 78 -6.65 4.18 1.33
C ILE A 78 -7.91 4.54 2.10
N GLU A 79 -8.48 3.59 2.82
CA GLU A 79 -9.70 3.78 3.61
C GLU A 79 -9.43 4.64 4.84
N SER A 80 -8.46 4.27 5.70
CA SER A 80 -8.21 4.95 6.98
C SER A 80 -7.76 6.41 6.81
N ALA A 81 -7.02 6.71 5.73
CA ALA A 81 -6.62 8.07 5.37
C ALA A 81 -7.67 8.80 4.53
N LYS A 82 -8.82 8.18 4.26
CA LYS A 82 -9.93 8.74 3.47
C LYS A 82 -9.52 9.22 2.08
N VAL A 83 -8.51 8.59 1.49
CA VAL A 83 -8.05 8.92 0.13
C VAL A 83 -9.19 8.78 -0.88
N TYR A 84 -10.12 7.88 -0.64
CA TYR A 84 -11.32 7.67 -1.47
C TYR A 84 -12.26 8.88 -1.53
N GLU A 85 -12.16 9.85 -0.63
CA GLU A 85 -12.96 11.09 -0.71
C GLU A 85 -12.51 11.99 -1.88
N VAL A 86 -11.27 11.82 -2.35
CA VAL A 86 -10.68 12.59 -3.46
C VAL A 86 -10.27 11.72 -4.66
N GLN A 87 -10.61 10.43 -4.63
CA GLN A 87 -10.30 9.46 -5.68
C GLN A 87 -11.55 8.63 -6.00
N LYS A 88 -11.93 8.58 -7.28
CA LYS A 88 -13.19 7.95 -7.73
C LYS A 88 -13.04 6.49 -8.13
N TYR A 89 -11.83 6.07 -8.44
CA TYR A 89 -11.52 4.74 -8.99
C TYR A 89 -10.44 4.08 -8.16
N VAL A 90 -10.62 2.80 -7.88
CA VAL A 90 -9.64 1.91 -7.26
C VAL A 90 -9.49 0.68 -8.16
N SER A 91 -8.27 0.35 -8.56
CA SER A 91 -7.97 -0.83 -9.36
C SER A 91 -7.13 -1.80 -8.53
N MET A 92 -7.65 -3.03 -8.35
CA MET A 92 -7.08 -4.09 -7.53
C MET A 92 -5.99 -4.83 -8.30
N ILE A 93 -4.82 -4.20 -8.42
CA ILE A 93 -3.73 -4.66 -9.31
C ILE A 93 -2.69 -5.54 -8.63
N ASP A 94 -2.62 -5.53 -7.28
CA ASP A 94 -1.62 -6.27 -6.48
C ASP A 94 -0.17 -6.03 -6.95
N LEU A 95 0.17 -4.83 -7.39
CA LEU A 95 1.43 -4.56 -8.07
C LEU A 95 2.66 -4.74 -7.16
N PHE A 96 2.52 -4.38 -5.89
CA PHE A 96 3.55 -4.54 -4.87
C PHE A 96 2.98 -5.18 -3.62
N TYR A 97 3.71 -6.11 -3.04
CA TYR A 97 3.47 -6.57 -1.69
C TYR A 97 4.36 -5.78 -0.72
N SER A 98 3.78 -5.25 0.33
CA SER A 98 4.46 -4.37 1.28
C SER A 98 4.32 -4.90 2.72
N PRO A 99 5.33 -5.59 3.27
CA PRO A 99 5.33 -5.96 4.68
C PRO A 99 5.76 -4.80 5.56
N CYS A 100 5.28 -4.75 6.80
CA CYS A 100 5.82 -3.91 7.87
C CYS A 100 6.79 -4.70 8.72
N VAL A 101 7.97 -4.15 8.98
CA VAL A 101 8.95 -4.77 9.88
C VAL A 101 8.82 -4.15 11.26
N LEU A 102 8.41 -4.94 12.26
CA LEU A 102 8.48 -4.52 13.66
C LEU A 102 9.92 -4.66 14.15
N MET A 103 10.47 -3.59 14.67
CA MET A 103 11.86 -3.53 15.12
C MET A 103 11.96 -2.84 16.48
N ILE A 104 12.95 -3.25 17.27
CA ILE A 104 13.32 -2.61 18.52
C ILE A 104 14.83 -2.26 18.51
N ALA A 105 15.25 -1.22 19.20
CA ALA A 105 16.66 -0.94 19.39
C ALA A 105 17.34 -2.14 20.12
N GLN A 106 18.46 -2.60 19.60
CA GLN A 106 19.18 -3.73 20.20
C GLN A 106 19.51 -3.47 21.67
N SER A 107 19.99 -2.28 22.00
CA SER A 107 20.32 -1.88 23.37
C SER A 107 19.10 -1.94 24.33
N THR A 108 17.92 -1.60 23.83
CA THR A 108 16.69 -1.71 24.64
C THR A 108 16.35 -3.17 24.91
N TYR A 109 16.40 -4.02 23.87
CA TYR A 109 16.13 -5.44 24.03
C TYR A 109 17.16 -6.12 24.97
N ASP A 110 18.45 -5.75 24.82
CA ASP A 110 19.52 -6.31 25.65
C ASP A 110 19.41 -5.90 27.12
N SER A 111 18.76 -4.75 27.42
CA SER A 111 18.50 -4.30 28.78
C SER A 111 17.38 -5.07 29.50
N PHE A 112 16.60 -5.88 28.77
CA PHE A 112 15.56 -6.70 29.35
C PHE A 112 16.15 -7.87 30.13
N THR A 113 15.53 -8.23 31.25
CA THR A 113 15.78 -9.52 31.92
C THR A 113 15.29 -10.67 31.04
N ASP A 114 15.73 -11.89 31.34
CA ASP A 114 15.30 -13.06 30.55
C ASP A 114 13.78 -13.25 30.57
N ALA A 115 13.13 -13.02 31.71
CA ALA A 115 11.67 -13.08 31.83
C ALA A 115 10.97 -11.98 31.01
N GLN A 116 11.57 -10.78 30.91
CA GLN A 116 11.04 -9.70 30.07
C GLN A 116 11.23 -10.01 28.57
N LYS A 117 12.36 -10.61 28.17
CA LYS A 117 12.57 -11.05 26.79
C LYS A 117 11.57 -12.10 26.37
N GLU A 118 11.36 -13.11 27.22
CA GLU A 118 10.36 -14.17 26.97
C GLU A 118 8.94 -13.58 26.81
N ALA A 119 8.54 -12.70 27.73
CA ALA A 119 7.23 -12.05 27.66
C ALA A 119 7.09 -11.16 26.42
N PHE A 120 8.13 -10.41 26.05
CA PHE A 120 8.16 -9.55 24.87
C PHE A 120 8.07 -10.38 23.58
N ASP A 121 8.88 -11.41 23.45
CA ASP A 121 8.92 -12.24 22.24
C ASP A 121 7.58 -12.99 22.06
N LYS A 122 6.97 -13.49 23.16
CA LYS A 122 5.65 -14.12 23.12
C LYS A 122 4.56 -13.13 22.71
N ALA A 123 4.52 -11.94 23.33
CA ALA A 123 3.55 -10.90 22.98
C ALA A 123 3.69 -10.43 21.53
N ALA A 124 4.92 -10.32 21.02
CA ALA A 124 5.18 -9.94 19.65
C ALA A 124 4.68 -10.99 18.63
N GLU A 125 4.83 -12.27 18.93
CA GLU A 125 4.35 -13.36 18.08
C GLU A 125 2.80 -13.42 18.07
N GLU A 126 2.17 -13.31 19.25
CA GLU A 126 0.71 -13.26 19.35
C GLU A 126 0.13 -12.05 18.62
N ALA A 127 0.73 -10.87 18.81
CA ALA A 127 0.31 -9.63 18.16
C ALA A 127 0.48 -9.70 16.62
N LYS A 128 1.56 -10.31 16.14
CA LYS A 128 1.79 -10.53 14.71
C LYS A 128 0.69 -11.39 14.09
N THR A 129 0.37 -12.50 14.73
CA THR A 129 -0.69 -13.43 14.26
C THR A 129 -2.03 -12.71 14.21
N TYR A 130 -2.42 -12.06 15.30
CA TYR A 130 -3.66 -11.29 15.37
C TYR A 130 -3.73 -10.19 14.31
N GLN A 131 -2.66 -9.40 14.13
CA GLN A 131 -2.63 -8.30 13.18
C GLN A 131 -2.79 -8.79 11.74
N ARG A 132 -2.16 -9.89 11.37
CA ARG A 132 -2.27 -10.45 10.01
C ARG A 132 -3.68 -10.96 9.72
N GLU A 133 -4.29 -11.65 10.67
CA GLU A 133 -5.68 -12.11 10.56
C GLU A 133 -6.65 -10.93 10.48
N TYR A 134 -6.47 -9.94 11.36
CA TYR A 134 -7.29 -8.73 11.34
C TYR A 134 -7.16 -7.96 10.03
N SER A 135 -5.93 -7.77 9.54
CA SER A 135 -5.67 -7.05 8.28
C SER A 135 -6.30 -7.73 7.08
N ALA A 136 -6.25 -9.07 7.02
CA ALA A 136 -6.88 -9.84 5.94
C ALA A 136 -8.40 -9.63 5.92
N GLY A 137 -9.08 -9.72 7.08
CA GLY A 137 -10.53 -9.50 7.18
C GLY A 137 -10.95 -8.06 6.91
N TYR A 138 -10.12 -7.09 7.32
CA TYR A 138 -10.43 -5.67 7.16
C TYR A 138 -10.43 -5.20 5.70
N THR A 139 -9.67 -5.85 4.82
CA THR A 139 -9.60 -5.47 3.40
C THR A 139 -10.97 -5.50 2.73
N ASP A 140 -11.74 -6.55 2.92
CA ASP A 140 -13.07 -6.71 2.33
C ASP A 140 -14.06 -5.66 2.87
N GLU A 141 -14.01 -5.39 4.18
CA GLU A 141 -14.83 -4.36 4.82
C GLU A 141 -14.51 -2.96 4.26
N ALA A 142 -13.23 -2.63 4.12
CA ALA A 142 -12.78 -1.35 3.60
C ALA A 142 -13.16 -1.17 2.11
N VAL A 143 -13.06 -2.22 1.30
CA VAL A 143 -13.54 -2.22 -0.09
C VAL A 143 -15.04 -1.95 -0.14
N GLN A 144 -15.83 -2.63 0.68
CA GLN A 144 -17.28 -2.42 0.70
C GLN A 144 -17.64 -0.99 1.11
N LYS A 145 -16.98 -0.44 2.13
CA LYS A 145 -17.17 0.94 2.58
C LYS A 145 -16.85 1.97 1.48
N MET A 146 -15.80 1.74 0.71
CA MET A 146 -15.48 2.61 -0.43
C MET A 146 -16.53 2.52 -1.53
N LYS A 147 -17.04 1.31 -1.85
CA LYS A 147 -18.14 1.12 -2.80
C LYS A 147 -19.41 1.84 -2.34
N ASP A 148 -19.74 1.75 -1.07
CA ASP A 148 -20.91 2.43 -0.48
C ASP A 148 -20.76 3.97 -0.51
N ALA A 149 -19.52 4.46 -0.49
CA ALA A 149 -19.20 5.88 -0.70
C ALA A 149 -19.20 6.32 -2.17
N GLY A 150 -19.51 5.42 -3.11
CA GLY A 150 -19.62 5.71 -4.54
C GLY A 150 -18.31 5.55 -5.33
N VAL A 151 -17.29 4.92 -4.75
CA VAL A 151 -16.05 4.61 -5.46
C VAL A 151 -16.23 3.40 -6.36
N THR A 152 -15.78 3.47 -7.60
CA THR A 152 -15.69 2.32 -8.48
C THR A 152 -14.46 1.49 -8.11
N VAL A 153 -14.65 0.26 -7.67
CA VAL A 153 -13.56 -0.69 -7.37
C VAL A 153 -13.57 -1.79 -8.42
N THR A 154 -12.48 -1.92 -9.14
CA THR A 154 -12.33 -2.81 -10.29
C THR A 154 -11.29 -3.90 -10.02
N ASP A 155 -11.70 -5.15 -10.15
CA ASP A 155 -10.79 -6.28 -10.20
C ASP A 155 -10.20 -6.41 -11.61
N VAL A 156 -8.89 -6.66 -11.70
CA VAL A 156 -8.18 -6.74 -12.97
C VAL A 156 -7.43 -8.07 -13.14
N ASP A 157 -7.04 -8.39 -14.35
CA ASP A 157 -6.16 -9.53 -14.63
C ASP A 157 -4.71 -9.22 -14.19
N LYS A 158 -4.36 -9.64 -12.99
CA LYS A 158 -3.06 -9.39 -12.36
C LYS A 158 -1.87 -9.98 -13.14
N ALA A 159 -2.10 -10.99 -13.99
CA ALA A 159 -1.04 -11.57 -14.81
C ALA A 159 -0.49 -10.57 -15.83
N GLN A 160 -1.36 -9.76 -16.45
CA GLN A 160 -0.96 -8.70 -17.38
C GLN A 160 -0.09 -7.64 -16.69
N TRP A 161 -0.42 -7.26 -15.46
CA TRP A 161 0.35 -6.29 -14.68
C TRP A 161 1.74 -6.80 -14.32
N LYS A 162 1.82 -8.07 -13.91
CA LYS A 162 3.09 -8.72 -13.62
C LYS A 162 3.99 -8.81 -14.85
N GLU A 163 3.42 -9.15 -16.00
CA GLU A 163 4.16 -9.21 -17.28
C GLU A 163 4.64 -7.83 -17.70
N ALA A 164 3.78 -6.82 -17.66
CA ALA A 164 4.12 -5.45 -18.05
C ALA A 164 5.21 -4.81 -17.14
N ALA A 165 5.31 -5.23 -15.89
CA ALA A 165 6.33 -4.75 -14.94
C ALA A 165 7.61 -5.60 -14.91
N ALA A 166 7.69 -6.70 -15.67
CA ALA A 166 8.80 -7.66 -15.58
C ALA A 166 10.18 -7.07 -15.92
N GLY A 167 10.24 -6.00 -16.71
CA GLY A 167 11.48 -5.31 -17.07
C GLY A 167 12.16 -4.54 -15.95
N VAL A 168 11.52 -4.41 -14.79
CA VAL A 168 12.05 -3.65 -13.64
C VAL A 168 12.97 -4.47 -12.75
N TYR A 169 12.87 -5.81 -12.76
CA TYR A 169 13.58 -6.74 -11.88
C TYR A 169 14.74 -7.45 -12.57
#